data_2262e82a38fa20b8daf80d6b58501c04
#
_entry.id   2262e82a38fa20b8daf80d6b58501c04
#
_cell.length_a   1.000
_cell.length_b   1.000
_cell.length_c   1.000
_cell.angle_alpha   90.00
_cell.angle_beta   90.00
_cell.angle_gamma   90.00
#
_symmetry.space_group_name_H-M   'P 1'
#
loop_
_entity.id
_entity.type
_entity.pdbx_description
1 polymer ?
#
loop_
_entity_poly.entity_id
_entity_poly.type
_entity_poly.pdbx_seq_one_letter_code
_entity_poly.pdbx_strand_id
1 'polypeptide(L)'
;MIVNLIKPERMFSLTLPGKVKGQYWIKDVDSDGNPRQLISIEAVGGQWVVKSNKTAAVLNADKQPVSSMPINPRDFFYMQIDGISYNLFLYAEAVDESRQAFWKIMSKTPGTYGVGRSEDNEIAYPNAYVSARHAQLEYDGNNWYVTDMGSANGTYVNSCRIAEKSRH
;
A
#
# COMPACT_ATOMS: atom_id res chain seq x y z
N MET A 1 2.53 -11.88 -0.02
CA MET A 1 2.83 -10.51 0.42
C MET A 1 2.31 -9.54 -0.64
N ILE A 2 1.72 -8.44 -0.24
CA ILE A 2 1.33 -7.36 -1.14
C ILE A 2 2.31 -6.21 -0.93
N VAL A 3 2.81 -5.63 -2.02
CA VAL A 3 3.70 -4.48 -1.99
C VAL A 3 3.02 -3.30 -2.64
N ASN A 4 2.88 -2.22 -1.91
CA ASN A 4 2.19 -1.02 -2.33
C ASN A 4 3.20 0.11 -2.53
N LEU A 5 3.21 0.72 -3.71
CA LEU A 5 3.86 1.99 -3.96
C LEU A 5 2.82 3.10 -3.83
N ILE A 6 3.04 3.99 -2.88
CA ILE A 6 2.12 5.08 -2.56
C ILE A 6 2.71 6.38 -3.07
N LYS A 7 1.98 7.05 -3.96
CA LYS A 7 2.26 8.40 -4.46
C LYS A 7 1.18 9.36 -3.92
N PRO A 8 1.38 10.69 -3.95
CA PRO A 8 0.42 11.63 -3.36
C PRO A 8 -1.03 11.47 -3.80
N GLU A 9 -1.27 11.06 -5.05
CA GLU A 9 -2.62 10.97 -5.63
C GLU A 9 -2.99 9.55 -6.09
N ARG A 10 -2.05 8.60 -6.03
CA ARG A 10 -2.23 7.27 -6.61
C ARG A 10 -1.43 6.21 -5.86
N MET A 11 -2.01 5.04 -5.74
CA MET A 11 -1.35 3.85 -5.20
C MET A 11 -1.28 2.75 -6.26
N PHE A 12 -0.16 2.06 -6.33
CA PHE A 12 0.04 0.88 -7.16
C PHE A 12 0.32 -0.32 -6.27
N SER A 13 -0.36 -1.43 -6.51
CA SER A 13 -0.20 -2.65 -5.72
C SER A 13 0.33 -3.79 -6.57
N LEU A 14 1.23 -4.56 -6.01
CA LEU A 14 1.79 -5.77 -6.57
C LEU A 14 1.63 -6.92 -5.58
N THR A 15 0.88 -7.95 -5.96
CA THR A 15 0.77 -9.16 -5.16
C THR A 15 1.89 -10.13 -5.53
N LEU A 16 2.74 -10.43 -4.57
CA LEU A 16 3.81 -11.43 -4.70
C LEU A 16 3.28 -12.80 -4.31
N PRO A 17 3.70 -13.88 -5.00
CA PRO A 17 3.29 -15.24 -4.65
C PRO A 17 3.80 -15.64 -3.27
N GLY A 18 3.12 -16.60 -2.62
CA GLY A 18 3.55 -17.13 -1.32
C GLY A 18 4.92 -17.82 -1.38
N LYS A 19 5.25 -18.43 -2.52
CA LYS A 19 6.58 -18.99 -2.75
C LYS A 19 7.53 -17.93 -3.27
N VAL A 20 8.64 -17.70 -2.56
CA VAL A 20 9.65 -16.70 -2.93
C VAL A 20 10.43 -17.18 -4.16
N LYS A 21 9.97 -16.77 -5.34
CA LYS A 21 10.57 -17.14 -6.63
C LYS A 21 10.22 -16.11 -7.71
N GLY A 22 11.18 -15.78 -8.55
CA GLY A 22 10.99 -14.94 -9.73
C GLY A 22 11.31 -13.47 -9.49
N GLN A 23 10.97 -12.67 -10.49
CA GLN A 23 11.13 -11.22 -10.51
C GLN A 23 9.80 -10.58 -10.93
N TYR A 24 9.43 -9.52 -10.25
CA TYR A 24 8.19 -8.79 -10.45
C TYR A 24 8.47 -7.29 -10.53
N TRP A 25 7.62 -6.55 -11.23
CA TRP A 25 7.80 -5.12 -11.44
C TRP A 25 6.58 -4.35 -10.96
N ILE A 26 6.82 -3.30 -10.20
CA ILE A 26 5.83 -2.22 -10.03
C ILE A 26 5.94 -1.33 -11.25
N LYS A 27 4.83 -1.11 -11.93
CA LYS A 27 4.73 -0.32 -13.15
C LYS A 27 3.98 0.97 -12.87
N ASP A 28 4.30 2.01 -13.61
CA ASP A 28 3.63 3.30 -13.60
C ASP A 28 3.50 3.80 -15.05
N VAL A 29 2.99 4.99 -15.22
CA VAL A 29 3.03 5.74 -16.47
C VAL A 29 3.95 6.96 -16.30
N ASP A 30 4.66 7.32 -17.34
CA ASP A 30 5.46 8.56 -17.37
C ASP A 30 4.55 9.79 -17.58
N SER A 31 5.17 10.98 -17.68
CA SER A 31 4.46 12.24 -17.94
C SER A 31 3.66 12.25 -19.25
N ASP A 32 4.07 11.44 -20.19
CA ASP A 32 3.44 11.34 -21.53
C ASP A 32 2.39 10.21 -21.59
N GLY A 33 2.17 9.52 -20.46
CA GLY A 33 1.20 8.42 -20.33
C GLY A 33 1.73 7.05 -20.78
N ASN A 34 3.02 6.91 -21.09
CA ASN A 34 3.59 5.63 -21.52
C ASN A 34 3.89 4.72 -20.31
N PRO A 35 3.59 3.41 -20.41
CA PRO A 35 3.92 2.47 -19.35
C PRO A 35 5.44 2.37 -19.12
N ARG A 36 5.86 2.48 -17.87
CA ARG A 36 7.27 2.28 -17.47
C ARG A 36 7.39 1.34 -16.28
N GLN A 37 8.49 0.61 -16.23
CA GLN A 37 8.86 -0.21 -15.07
C GLN A 37 9.58 0.69 -14.05
N LEU A 38 9.01 0.82 -12.85
CA LEU A 38 9.59 1.67 -11.81
C LEU A 38 10.63 0.91 -10.98
N ILE A 39 10.21 -0.16 -10.34
CA ILE A 39 11.05 -0.87 -9.38
C ILE A 39 10.82 -2.36 -9.50
N SER A 40 11.87 -3.17 -9.36
CA SER A 40 11.75 -4.60 -9.35
C SER A 40 11.79 -5.16 -7.93
N ILE A 41 11.09 -6.27 -7.75
CA ILE A 41 11.15 -7.09 -6.55
C ILE A 41 11.53 -8.49 -6.97
N GLU A 42 12.66 -8.96 -6.45
CA GLU A 42 13.28 -10.21 -6.87
C GLU A 42 13.43 -11.18 -5.70
N ALA A 43 13.34 -12.46 -6.00
CA ALA A 43 13.69 -13.52 -5.06
C ALA A 43 15.20 -13.69 -5.00
N VAL A 44 15.83 -13.38 -3.88
CA VAL A 44 17.27 -13.54 -3.65
C VAL A 44 17.49 -14.26 -2.32
N GLY A 45 18.16 -15.39 -2.34
CA GLY A 45 18.47 -16.14 -1.11
C GLY A 45 17.26 -16.56 -0.28
N GLY A 46 16.11 -16.80 -0.91
CA GLY A 46 14.87 -17.15 -0.20
C GLY A 46 14.11 -15.96 0.39
N GLN A 47 14.53 -14.74 0.13
CA GLN A 47 13.87 -13.51 0.55
C GLN A 47 13.45 -12.68 -0.65
N TRP A 48 12.42 -11.85 -0.45
CA TRP A 48 12.09 -10.80 -1.40
C TRP A 48 13.02 -9.61 -1.20
N VAL A 49 13.59 -9.12 -2.28
CA VAL A 49 14.50 -7.97 -2.31
C VAL A 49 13.97 -6.96 -3.31
N VAL A 50 13.74 -5.74 -2.85
CA VAL A 50 13.45 -4.62 -3.72
C VAL A 50 14.76 -4.09 -4.32
N LYS A 51 14.78 -3.83 -5.62
CA LYS A 51 15.94 -3.28 -6.33
C LYS A 51 15.64 -1.94 -6.95
N SER A 52 16.46 -0.99 -6.62
CA SER A 52 16.48 0.32 -7.24
C SER A 52 17.04 0.28 -8.66
N ASN A 53 16.65 1.25 -9.47
CA ASN A 53 17.18 1.45 -10.81
C ASN A 53 17.44 2.96 -11.06
N LYS A 54 17.70 3.34 -12.30
CA LYS A 54 17.98 4.75 -12.65
C LYS A 54 16.78 5.68 -12.47
N THR A 55 15.57 5.13 -12.59
CA THR A 55 14.31 5.89 -12.53
C THR A 55 13.77 5.97 -11.11
N ALA A 56 13.89 4.87 -10.34
CA ALA A 56 13.33 4.80 -9.00
C ALA A 56 14.30 4.13 -8.03
N ALA A 57 14.45 4.72 -6.86
CA ALA A 57 15.30 4.23 -5.80
C ALA A 57 14.56 4.12 -4.46
N VAL A 58 14.87 3.08 -3.72
CA VAL A 58 14.51 2.95 -2.31
C VAL A 58 15.54 3.72 -1.48
N LEU A 59 15.07 4.43 -0.47
CA LEU A 59 15.93 5.16 0.46
C LEU A 59 16.08 4.38 1.76
N ASN A 60 17.29 4.38 2.31
CA ASN A 60 17.55 3.83 3.65
C ASN A 60 17.05 4.76 4.77
N ALA A 61 17.30 4.39 6.02
CA ALA A 61 16.92 5.19 7.19
C ALA A 61 17.51 6.61 7.18
N ASP A 62 18.69 6.77 6.60
CA ASP A 62 19.37 8.06 6.46
C ASP A 62 18.92 8.84 5.21
N LYS A 63 17.85 8.37 4.55
CA LYS A 63 17.31 8.93 3.28
C LYS A 63 18.31 8.94 2.12
N GLN A 64 19.26 8.02 2.14
CA GLN A 64 20.21 7.84 1.03
C GLN A 64 19.72 6.73 0.10
N PRO A 65 19.82 6.93 -1.23
CA PRO A 65 19.47 5.89 -2.19
C PRO A 65 20.33 4.63 -2.00
N VAL A 66 19.71 3.48 -1.99
CA VAL A 66 20.39 2.17 -1.94
C VAL A 66 20.07 1.35 -3.17
N SER A 67 21.02 0.50 -3.58
CA SER A 67 20.84 -0.34 -4.77
C SER A 67 19.80 -1.43 -4.58
N SER A 68 19.67 -1.95 -3.35
CA SER A 68 18.70 -2.98 -3.02
C SER A 68 18.50 -3.08 -1.50
N MET A 69 17.31 -3.55 -1.09
CA MET A 69 17.01 -3.85 0.31
C MET A 69 16.11 -5.10 0.38
N PRO A 70 16.30 -5.97 1.39
CA PRO A 70 15.30 -6.99 1.71
C PRO A 70 13.99 -6.33 2.10
N ILE A 71 12.87 -7.01 1.79
CA ILE A 71 11.53 -6.52 2.09
C ILE A 71 10.73 -7.61 2.79
N ASN A 72 10.16 -7.29 3.95
CA ASN A 72 9.33 -8.15 4.74
C ASN A 72 7.94 -7.53 4.94
N PRO A 73 6.92 -8.31 5.31
CA PRO A 73 5.63 -7.75 5.69
C PRO A 73 5.78 -6.72 6.82
N ARG A 74 5.11 -5.59 6.66
CA ARG A 74 5.14 -4.38 7.51
C ARG A 74 6.33 -3.46 7.30
N ASP A 75 7.27 -3.80 6.40
CA ASP A 75 8.33 -2.86 6.03
C ASP A 75 7.75 -1.66 5.30
N PHE A 76 8.37 -0.51 5.56
CA PHE A 76 8.02 0.75 4.95
C PHE A 76 9.30 1.48 4.57
N PHE A 77 9.39 1.90 3.32
CA PHE A 77 10.54 2.62 2.79
C PHE A 77 10.11 3.91 2.12
N TYR A 78 10.92 4.95 2.27
CA TYR A 78 10.82 6.10 1.40
C TYR A 78 11.31 5.75 0.01
N MET A 79 10.73 6.43 -0.98
CA MET A 79 11.06 6.24 -2.38
C MET A 79 11.48 7.56 -3.02
N GLN A 80 12.34 7.47 -4.03
CA GLN A 80 12.68 8.56 -4.92
C GLN A 80 12.39 8.10 -6.35
N ILE A 81 11.68 8.92 -7.13
CA ILE A 81 11.39 8.66 -8.54
C ILE A 81 11.89 9.88 -9.34
N ASP A 82 12.68 9.64 -10.39
CA ASP A 82 13.30 10.68 -11.22
C ASP A 82 14.09 11.71 -10.40
N GLY A 83 14.78 11.27 -9.34
CA GLY A 83 15.53 12.14 -8.44
C GLY A 83 14.69 12.94 -7.45
N ILE A 84 13.37 12.80 -7.48
CA ILE A 84 12.42 13.53 -6.64
C ILE A 84 11.82 12.62 -5.58
N SER A 85 11.87 13.01 -4.32
CA SER A 85 11.19 12.31 -3.22
C SER A 85 10.21 13.26 -2.53
N TYR A 86 8.93 13.10 -2.85
CA TYR A 86 7.82 13.79 -2.19
C TYR A 86 6.81 12.78 -1.70
N ASN A 87 6.79 12.46 -0.42
CA ASN A 87 5.79 11.57 0.15
C ASN A 87 5.55 10.29 -0.69
N LEU A 88 6.63 9.72 -1.21
CA LEU A 88 6.60 8.49 -1.97
C LEU A 88 7.05 7.36 -1.07
N PHE A 89 6.25 6.31 -0.99
CA PHE A 89 6.47 5.22 -0.06
C PHE A 89 6.33 3.87 -0.74
N LEU A 90 7.19 2.94 -0.34
CA LEU A 90 6.98 1.52 -0.59
C LEU A 90 6.59 0.86 0.73
N TYR A 91 5.44 0.22 0.75
CA TYR A 91 4.92 -0.48 1.93
C TYR A 91 4.59 -1.94 1.59
N ALA A 92 5.04 -2.87 2.42
CA ALA A 92 4.76 -4.28 2.28
C ALA A 92 3.79 -4.77 3.36
N GLU A 93 2.79 -5.57 2.96
CA GLU A 93 1.84 -6.18 3.87
C GLU A 93 1.74 -7.69 3.66
N ALA A 94 1.44 -8.42 4.73
CA ALA A 94 1.13 -9.84 4.65
C ALA A 94 -0.26 -10.03 4.01
N VAL A 95 -0.40 -11.08 3.21
CA VAL A 95 -1.73 -11.58 2.83
C VAL A 95 -2.30 -12.34 4.03
N ASP A 96 -3.36 -11.83 4.58
CA ASP A 96 -4.03 -12.43 5.74
C ASP A 96 -5.36 -13.04 5.31
N GLU A 97 -5.42 -14.36 5.26
CA GLU A 97 -6.64 -15.11 4.88
C GLU A 97 -7.78 -14.90 5.86
N SER A 98 -7.50 -14.64 7.13
CA SER A 98 -8.52 -14.39 8.16
C SER A 98 -9.30 -13.11 7.87
N ARG A 99 -8.65 -12.10 7.29
CA ARG A 99 -9.29 -10.86 6.86
C ARG A 99 -10.24 -11.05 5.70
N GLN A 100 -9.98 -11.99 4.79
CA GLN A 100 -10.91 -12.29 3.69
C GLN A 100 -12.23 -12.85 4.23
N ALA A 101 -12.19 -13.67 5.28
CA ALA A 101 -13.38 -14.15 5.95
C ALA A 101 -14.16 -13.02 6.63
N PHE A 102 -13.46 -12.09 7.27
CA PHE A 102 -14.05 -10.92 7.91
C PHE A 102 -14.76 -10.01 6.91
N TRP A 103 -14.15 -9.70 5.77
CA TRP A 103 -14.77 -8.93 4.69
C TRP A 103 -16.05 -9.55 4.16
N LYS A 104 -16.09 -10.88 4.04
CA LYS A 104 -17.30 -11.62 3.64
C LYS A 104 -18.44 -11.49 4.66
N ILE A 105 -18.13 -11.35 5.94
CA ILE A 105 -19.12 -11.13 6.99
C ILE A 105 -19.63 -9.69 6.94
N MET A 106 -18.75 -8.72 6.84
CA MET A 106 -19.09 -7.29 6.76
C MET A 106 -20.02 -7.00 5.58
N SER A 107 -19.78 -7.61 4.41
CA SER A 107 -20.59 -7.37 3.20
C SER A 107 -22.06 -7.83 3.31
N LYS A 108 -22.45 -8.45 4.40
CA LYS A 108 -23.82 -8.93 4.61
C LYS A 108 -24.65 -8.07 5.57
N THR A 109 -24.01 -7.19 6.31
CA THR A 109 -24.68 -6.41 7.35
C THR A 109 -24.47 -4.93 7.11
N PRO A 110 -25.52 -4.14 6.83
CA PRO A 110 -25.41 -2.69 6.79
C PRO A 110 -24.83 -2.15 8.09
N GLY A 111 -23.90 -1.20 7.98
CA GLY A 111 -23.25 -0.67 9.17
C GLY A 111 -22.06 0.22 8.84
N THR A 112 -21.46 0.74 9.88
CA THR A 112 -20.28 1.61 9.84
C THR A 112 -19.15 0.93 10.58
N TYR A 113 -17.96 0.91 9.98
CA TYR A 113 -16.78 0.19 10.47
C TYR A 113 -15.58 1.14 10.46
N GLY A 114 -14.99 1.34 11.63
CA GLY A 114 -13.75 2.10 11.78
C GLY A 114 -12.54 1.29 11.31
N VAL A 115 -11.64 1.94 10.60
CA VAL A 115 -10.36 1.39 10.16
C VAL A 115 -9.23 2.22 10.76
N GLY A 116 -8.29 1.58 11.42
CA GLY A 116 -7.16 2.32 11.98
C GLY A 116 -6.20 1.47 12.79
N ARG A 117 -5.16 2.12 13.30
CA ARG A 117 -4.13 1.44 14.09
C ARG A 117 -4.61 1.07 15.50
N SER A 118 -5.51 1.86 16.09
CA SER A 118 -6.06 1.58 17.42
C SER A 118 -6.91 0.31 17.40
N GLU A 119 -6.82 -0.48 18.47
CA GLU A 119 -7.63 -1.67 18.70
C GLU A 119 -9.13 -1.37 18.86
N ASP A 120 -9.49 -0.11 19.12
CA ASP A 120 -10.88 0.34 19.20
C ASP A 120 -11.60 0.38 17.84
N ASN A 121 -10.87 0.21 16.73
CA ASN A 121 -11.50 0.13 15.42
C ASN A 121 -11.95 -1.30 15.14
N GLU A 122 -13.09 -1.46 14.46
CA GLU A 122 -13.59 -2.76 13.99
C GLU A 122 -12.56 -3.45 13.08
N ILE A 123 -11.80 -2.65 12.33
CA ILE A 123 -10.70 -3.12 11.48
C ILE A 123 -9.40 -2.53 12.03
N ALA A 124 -8.90 -3.17 13.06
CA ALA A 124 -7.62 -2.80 13.65
C ALA A 124 -6.45 -3.23 12.76
N TYR A 125 -5.62 -2.27 12.37
CA TYR A 125 -4.42 -2.49 11.57
C TYR A 125 -3.20 -1.95 12.33
N PRO A 126 -2.53 -2.75 13.18
CA PRO A 126 -1.48 -2.30 14.09
C PRO A 126 -0.18 -2.00 13.33
N ASN A 127 -0.17 -0.90 12.62
CA ASN A 127 0.96 -0.43 11.83
C ASN A 127 1.22 1.06 12.11
N ALA A 128 2.47 1.43 12.32
CA ALA A 128 2.87 2.81 12.67
C ALA A 128 2.51 3.85 11.60
N TYR A 129 2.34 3.43 10.34
CA TYR A 129 1.98 4.30 9.21
C TYR A 129 0.47 4.43 9.01
N VAL A 130 -0.32 3.67 9.76
CA VAL A 130 -1.77 3.81 9.83
C VAL A 130 -2.12 4.72 11.00
N SER A 131 -2.91 5.75 10.78
CA SER A 131 -3.40 6.63 11.85
C SER A 131 -4.26 5.86 12.86
N ALA A 132 -4.32 6.28 14.12
CA ALA A 132 -5.11 5.62 15.15
C ALA A 132 -6.57 5.42 14.71
N ARG A 133 -7.16 6.47 14.12
CA ARG A 133 -8.39 6.45 13.31
C ARG A 133 -7.99 6.89 11.91
N HIS A 134 -8.03 5.99 10.93
CA HIS A 134 -7.50 6.24 9.59
C HIS A 134 -8.60 6.49 8.58
N ALA A 135 -9.56 5.61 8.52
CA ALA A 135 -10.68 5.66 7.61
C ALA A 135 -11.94 5.08 8.24
N GLN A 136 -13.07 5.34 7.63
CA GLN A 136 -14.36 4.77 7.97
C GLN A 136 -14.95 4.12 6.73
N LEU A 137 -15.40 2.88 6.87
CA LEU A 137 -16.20 2.17 5.88
C LEU A 137 -17.66 2.21 6.29
N GLU A 138 -18.55 2.43 5.34
CA GLU A 138 -19.99 2.39 5.53
C GLU A 138 -20.61 1.53 4.45
N TYR A 139 -21.44 0.57 4.85
CA TYR A 139 -22.22 -0.25 3.95
C TYR A 139 -23.71 0.01 4.17
N ASP A 140 -24.44 0.43 3.13
CA ASP A 140 -25.87 0.77 3.19
C ASP A 140 -26.81 -0.40 2.83
N GLY A 141 -26.25 -1.56 2.56
CA GLY A 141 -26.97 -2.76 2.08
C GLY A 141 -26.81 -2.99 0.56
N ASN A 142 -26.38 -1.97 -0.19
CA ASN A 142 -26.18 -2.05 -1.64
C ASN A 142 -24.78 -1.56 -2.06
N ASN A 143 -24.28 -0.53 -1.39
CA ASN A 143 -23.04 0.14 -1.76
C ASN A 143 -22.12 0.29 -0.56
N TRP A 144 -20.82 0.30 -0.85
CA TRP A 144 -19.79 0.68 0.09
C TRP A 144 -19.39 2.13 -0.11
N TYR A 145 -19.17 2.79 1.01
CA TYR A 145 -18.59 4.13 1.05
C TYR A 145 -17.34 4.08 1.91
N VAL A 146 -16.34 4.83 1.52
CA VAL A 146 -15.12 5.01 2.32
C VAL A 146 -14.87 6.50 2.53
N THR A 147 -14.53 6.86 3.76
CA THR A 147 -14.22 8.23 4.18
C THR A 147 -12.85 8.24 4.82
N ASP A 148 -11.95 9.09 4.36
CA ASP A 148 -10.69 9.35 5.05
C ASP A 148 -10.96 10.18 6.30
N MET A 149 -10.43 9.77 7.45
CA MET A 149 -10.66 10.42 8.75
C MET A 149 -9.53 11.41 9.10
N GLY A 150 -8.95 12.06 8.10
CA GLY A 150 -7.79 12.93 8.26
C GLY A 150 -6.50 12.15 8.51
N SER A 151 -6.33 11.05 7.81
CA SER A 151 -5.17 10.18 7.97
C SER A 151 -3.87 10.86 7.54
N ALA A 152 -2.77 10.56 8.24
CA ALA A 152 -1.46 11.17 7.97
C ALA A 152 -0.94 10.84 6.56
N ASN A 153 -1.17 9.63 6.08
CA ASN A 153 -0.65 9.14 4.80
C ASN A 153 -1.71 9.06 3.69
N GLY A 154 -2.96 9.35 4.00
CA GLY A 154 -4.07 9.29 3.05
C GLY A 154 -4.67 7.90 2.90
N THR A 155 -5.92 7.86 2.45
CA THR A 155 -6.66 6.63 2.11
C THR A 155 -6.76 6.52 0.60
N TYR A 156 -6.56 5.30 0.09
CA TYR A 156 -6.54 5.02 -1.35
C TYR A 156 -7.52 3.90 -1.69
N VAL A 157 -8.28 4.11 -2.76
CA VAL A 157 -9.21 3.12 -3.31
C VAL A 157 -8.98 2.99 -4.80
N ASN A 158 -8.81 1.76 -5.29
CA ASN A 158 -8.50 1.47 -6.69
C ASN A 158 -7.33 2.32 -7.22
N SER A 159 -6.26 2.42 -6.44
CA SER A 159 -5.05 3.18 -6.73
C SER A 159 -5.20 4.71 -6.76
N CYS A 160 -6.36 5.26 -6.43
CA CYS A 160 -6.61 6.70 -6.35
C CYS A 160 -6.78 7.14 -4.90
N ARG A 161 -6.13 8.24 -4.53
CA ARG A 161 -6.35 8.86 -3.22
C ARG A 161 -7.74 9.44 -3.16
N ILE A 162 -8.45 9.17 -2.07
CA ILE A 162 -9.74 9.81 -1.78
C ILE A 162 -9.51 11.08 -0.98
N ALA A 163 -10.23 12.17 -1.32
CA ALA A 163 -10.17 13.44 -0.60
C ALA A 163 -11.25 13.52 0.46
N GLU A 164 -12.40 12.90 0.19
CA GLU A 164 -13.60 12.89 1.03
C GLU A 164 -14.29 11.53 0.91
N LYS A 165 -15.54 11.43 1.39
CA LYS A 165 -16.35 10.22 1.27
C LYS A 165 -16.54 9.84 -0.19
N SER A 166 -16.12 8.62 -0.56
CA SER A 166 -16.22 8.07 -1.91
C SER A 166 -17.11 6.82 -1.91
N ARG A 167 -17.93 6.68 -2.96
CA ARG A 167 -18.76 5.49 -3.19
C ARG A 167 -17.97 4.45 -3.99
N HIS A 168 -18.08 3.19 -3.60
CA HIS A 168 -17.45 2.05 -4.24
C HIS A 168 -18.35 0.82 -4.32
#